data_be335bf40ac17dfc1ff9081c20fa271d
#
_entry.id   be335bf40ac17dfc1ff9081c20fa271d
#
_cell.length_a   1.000
_cell.length_b   1.000
_cell.length_c   1.000
_cell.angle_alpha   90.00
_cell.angle_beta   90.00
_cell.angle_gamma   90.00
#
_symmetry.space_group_name_H-M   'P 1'
#
loop_
_entity.id
_entity.type
_entity.pdbx_description
1 polymer ?
#
loop_
_entity_poly.entity_id
_entity_poly.type
_entity_poly.pdbx_seq_one_letter_code
_entity_poly.pdbx_strand_id
1 'polypeptide(L)'
;MAGGMGCSDGTSSAGTDGRSGSGGEATGGGLGSGGALATGGSTGSGGVFGTGGFKGTGGSATSGGMVASGGTAVGGGSTATGGSPTTGGSVGGGGATATGGVAGSAGSQATGGRAGSGGSAATGGAKVTGGTAATGSSGAGGSGSGGSGTGGSGSGGAAAGGSTGSGTCGTGTSTSSDVVVNLGTVQQKMSGFGASTAWGATMSTADADLLWSTTTGAGLSLHRVRIAPGGTTNETSIAKSAVAHGVTVWATPWTPPAADKSNNNIVMGTLTNGQDFANTLASFVTTMKSSGVPIFAVSAQNEPDANVTYESCTYTGASMVSFIDTYMGPALANSGVKIMAPETQNWCGFPNFEPAILADAKASSYVSIIATHDYGCTIKAYPEIAQAGKEFWQTEVYDQSTAGDSNGMGSALRIVKKIHDALTIASVSAWHYWWVYSTGQGGLFNTGTNPATVTKRLWIMGNYSRFVRPGYQRVGTSGSAPSGVLLTAFKNPSDGTVVVVAANTNTGASSISVFISGAAPCSVTPYVTSSTDSLASKTAVSVTGARFTYSLAAQSVTTFVGKP
;
A
#
# COMPACT_ATOMS: atom_id res chain seq x y z
N MET A 1 -13.26 38.30 -47.67
CA MET A 1 -14.52 37.86 -48.20
C MET A 1 -15.12 36.99 -47.10
N ALA A 2 -15.85 37.56 -46.20
CA ALA A 2 -17.17 38.11 -46.31
C ALA A 2 -18.28 37.04 -46.31
N GLY A 3 -19.11 37.12 -45.35
CA GLY A 3 -20.45 36.65 -45.15
C GLY A 3 -20.58 35.56 -44.09
N GLY A 4 -21.29 35.68 -43.03
CA GLY A 4 -22.16 36.75 -42.49
C GLY A 4 -23.56 36.21 -42.21
N MET A 5 -24.02 36.43 -40.99
CA MET A 5 -25.42 36.49 -40.53
C MET A 5 -26.11 35.12 -40.35
N GLY A 6 -26.98 34.91 -39.39
CA GLY A 6 -27.60 35.85 -38.41
C GLY A 6 -28.56 35.11 -37.50
N CYS A 7 -28.92 35.80 -36.43
CA CYS A 7 -29.84 35.42 -35.37
C CYS A 7 -31.26 35.14 -35.82
N SER A 8 -32.05 34.45 -35.01
CA SER A 8 -33.35 35.01 -34.62
C SER A 8 -33.95 34.30 -33.41
N ASP A 9 -34.52 35.15 -32.57
CA ASP A 9 -35.27 34.81 -31.38
C ASP A 9 -36.63 34.18 -31.70
N GLY A 10 -37.23 33.62 -30.66
CA GLY A 10 -38.60 33.17 -30.73
C GLY A 10 -39.16 32.86 -29.35
N THR A 11 -39.78 33.84 -28.78
CA THR A 11 -40.40 33.92 -27.45
C THR A 11 -41.79 33.25 -27.39
N SER A 12 -42.16 33.01 -26.09
CA SER A 12 -43.53 32.98 -25.55
C SER A 12 -44.38 31.74 -25.79
N SER A 13 -45.32 31.36 -24.96
CA SER A 13 -45.95 31.89 -23.76
C SER A 13 -46.87 30.83 -23.14
N ALA A 14 -47.00 30.91 -21.88
CA ALA A 14 -48.14 30.67 -20.97
C ALA A 14 -49.33 29.77 -21.40
N GLY A 15 -49.84 29.07 -20.43
CA GLY A 15 -51.13 28.40 -20.47
C GLY A 15 -51.45 27.72 -19.13
N THR A 16 -52.21 28.35 -18.38
CA THR A 16 -52.82 28.17 -17.07
C THR A 16 -53.81 27.00 -17.01
N ASP A 17 -54.16 26.72 -15.73
CA ASP A 17 -55.37 26.01 -15.23
C ASP A 17 -55.18 24.51 -14.96
N GLY A 18 -55.52 23.95 -13.85
CA GLY A 18 -56.23 24.46 -12.68
C GLY A 18 -56.86 23.29 -11.92
N ARG A 19 -57.03 23.47 -10.65
CA ARG A 19 -57.93 22.73 -9.74
C ARG A 19 -57.49 21.37 -9.24
N SER A 20 -57.24 21.32 -8.03
CA SER A 20 -58.06 21.24 -6.80
C SER A 20 -58.42 19.79 -6.44
N GLY A 21 -58.10 19.44 -5.23
CA GLY A 21 -58.58 18.24 -4.57
C GLY A 21 -58.01 18.12 -3.18
N SER A 22 -58.77 18.68 -2.28
CA SER A 22 -58.88 18.46 -0.86
C SER A 22 -58.31 17.15 -0.37
N GLY A 23 -57.56 17.13 0.64
CA GLY A 23 -57.98 17.28 2.00
C GLY A 23 -57.74 15.98 2.71
N GLY A 24 -56.97 15.98 3.71
CA GLY A 24 -56.72 14.84 4.56
C GLY A 24 -55.78 15.21 5.68
N GLU A 25 -56.37 15.67 6.73
CA GLU A 25 -55.57 15.87 7.92
C GLU A 25 -55.15 14.54 8.46
N ALA A 26 -53.95 14.41 8.78
CA ALA A 26 -53.47 13.42 9.67
C ALA A 26 -52.65 14.12 10.72
N THR A 27 -53.30 14.29 11.78
CA THR A 27 -52.67 14.73 13.00
C THR A 27 -51.92 13.58 13.59
N GLY A 28 -50.85 13.85 14.05
CA GLY A 28 -50.13 12.81 14.73
C GLY A 28 -48.65 13.09 14.70
N GLY A 29 -48.31 14.06 15.35
CA GLY A 29 -46.94 14.32 15.53
C GLY A 29 -46.36 13.54 16.62
N GLY A 30 -45.66 12.71 16.29
CA GLY A 30 -44.86 12.06 17.27
C GLY A 30 -43.54 12.65 17.30
N LEU A 31 -43.35 13.15 18.30
CA LEU A 31 -42.18 13.70 18.49
C LEU A 31 -41.19 12.79 18.82
N GLY A 32 -40.51 12.52 17.98
CA GLY A 32 -39.42 11.73 18.23
C GLY A 32 -38.28 12.52 18.63
N SER A 33 -38.28 12.62 19.66
CA SER A 33 -37.22 13.33 20.14
C SER A 33 -35.97 12.61 20.13
N GLY A 34 -36.08 11.59 19.75
CA GLY A 34 -34.94 10.91 19.92
C GLY A 34 -33.70 11.43 19.49
N GLY A 35 -33.85 12.22 18.80
CA GLY A 35 -32.67 12.58 18.21
C GLY A 35 -31.50 12.55 19.01
N ALA A 36 -31.78 12.61 19.97
CA ALA A 36 -30.67 12.79 20.68
C ALA A 36 -29.54 12.07 20.38
N LEU A 37 -29.79 11.36 20.17
CA LEU A 37 -28.91 10.74 20.01
C LEU A 37 -27.87 10.90 19.50
N ALA A 38 -28.10 11.28 19.00
CA ALA A 38 -27.16 11.53 18.32
C ALA A 38 -25.92 11.50 18.72
N THR A 39 -26.06 11.81 19.29
CA THR A 39 -25.00 11.91 19.77
C THR A 39 -24.03 11.12 19.55
N GLY A 40 -24.45 10.29 19.53
CA GLY A 40 -23.49 9.49 19.50
C GLY A 40 -22.45 9.75 18.69
N GLY A 41 -22.85 10.22 17.92
CA GLY A 41 -21.93 10.23 16.97
C GLY A 41 -20.65 10.39 17.37
N SER A 42 -20.76 10.81 17.88
CA SER A 42 -19.65 11.00 18.09
C SER A 42 -18.71 10.38 18.05
N THR A 43 -18.93 9.91 18.18
CA THR A 43 -18.14 9.49 18.19
C THR A 43 -17.32 9.20 17.47
N GLY A 44 -17.65 9.65 16.72
CA GLY A 44 -16.78 9.38 15.81
C GLY A 44 -15.53 9.38 16.33
N SER A 45 -15.69 9.89 16.97
CA SER A 45 -14.60 9.84 17.58
C SER A 45 -13.82 8.84 17.32
N GLY A 46 -14.44 8.07 17.20
CA GLY A 46 -13.67 7.08 17.07
C GLY A 46 -12.54 7.37 16.38
N GLY A 47 -12.84 7.95 15.56
CA GLY A 47 -11.83 7.98 14.72
C GLY A 47 -10.63 8.23 15.31
N VAL A 48 -10.87 8.79 15.94
CA VAL A 48 -9.84 9.18 16.35
C VAL A 48 -8.82 8.42 16.59
N PHE A 49 -9.08 7.72 16.64
CA PHE A 49 -8.24 7.04 16.93
C PHE A 49 -7.25 6.86 16.29
N GLY A 50 -7.43 7.24 15.40
CA GLY A 50 -6.34 7.10 14.64
C GLY A 50 -5.25 7.38 15.54
N THR A 51 -5.61 8.14 16.19
CA THR A 51 -4.65 8.46 17.02
C THR A 51 -4.17 7.40 17.75
N GLY A 52 -4.98 6.58 17.86
CA GLY A 52 -4.49 5.52 18.56
C GLY A 52 -3.09 5.32 18.26
N GLY A 53 -2.87 5.51 17.12
CA GLY A 53 -1.55 5.21 16.74
C GLY A 53 -0.59 5.85 17.64
N PHE A 54 -0.94 6.96 17.96
CA PHE A 54 0.04 7.59 18.59
C PHE A 54 0.40 7.21 19.82
N LYS A 55 -0.41 6.87 20.25
CA LYS A 55 -0.21 6.58 21.35
C LYS A 55 0.75 5.80 21.47
N GLY A 56 0.76 5.19 20.55
CA GLY A 56 1.72 4.29 20.63
C GLY A 56 2.85 4.90 21.28
N THR A 57 2.90 5.90 21.10
CA THR A 57 4.02 6.40 21.64
C THR A 57 3.87 6.51 23.00
N GLY A 58 2.99 6.50 23.11
CA GLY A 58 3.04 6.81 24.22
C GLY A 58 3.28 6.30 25.11
N GLY A 59 3.32 6.17 25.06
CA GLY A 59 3.46 5.68 25.96
C GLY A 59 3.03 6.38 27.06
N SER A 60 2.48 6.75 27.35
CA SER A 60 2.04 7.07 28.26
C SER A 60 1.09 7.27 28.60
N ALA A 61 0.76 7.11 28.78
CA ALA A 61 0.05 7.10 29.41
C ALA A 61 -0.83 7.44 29.78
N THR A 62 -1.14 7.39 30.10
CA THR A 62 -1.80 7.39 30.63
C THR A 62 -2.49 7.92 31.20
N SER A 63 -2.73 8.18 31.63
CA SER A 63 -3.11 8.44 32.35
C SER A 63 -3.74 8.66 32.74
N GLY A 64 -3.82 8.42 32.95
CA GLY A 64 -4.09 8.33 33.29
C GLY A 64 -4.21 8.39 33.36
N GLY A 65 -3.99 8.20 33.15
CA GLY A 65 -3.72 7.89 33.00
C GLY A 65 -3.43 7.86 32.84
N MET A 66 -3.27 7.66 32.63
CA MET A 66 -2.80 7.39 32.31
C MET A 66 -2.44 7.00 32.20
N VAL A 67 -2.26 6.62 32.10
CA VAL A 67 -1.73 6.26 31.81
C VAL A 67 -1.30 5.99 31.55
N ALA A 68 -1.30 5.44 31.63
CA ALA A 68 -0.80 5.00 31.41
C ALA A 68 -0.27 4.77 31.04
N SER A 69 -0.14 4.52 30.83
CA SER A 69 0.64 4.32 30.41
C SER A 69 1.57 3.94 30.56
N GLY A 70 1.76 3.69 30.64
CA GLY A 70 2.72 3.30 30.70
C GLY A 70 3.37 3.33 31.28
N GLY A 71 3.27 3.10 31.59
CA GLY A 71 3.79 2.89 32.03
C GLY A 71 3.89 3.30 32.59
N THR A 72 3.66 3.38 32.70
CA THR A 72 3.78 3.57 33.28
C THR A 72 3.44 3.88 33.79
N ALA A 73 3.41 3.80 34.29
CA ALA A 73 3.43 3.83 34.93
C ALA A 73 3.26 4.09 35.30
N VAL A 74 3.22 3.76 35.53
CA VAL A 74 3.34 3.59 36.02
C VAL A 74 3.07 3.84 36.22
N GLY A 75 2.79 3.76 36.87
CA GLY A 75 2.80 3.48 37.21
C GLY A 75 2.54 3.93 37.40
N GLY A 76 2.29 4.07 37.72
CA GLY A 76 2.36 3.99 37.97
C GLY A 76 2.14 4.63 37.94
N GLY A 77 1.85 4.72 38.22
CA GLY A 77 1.96 4.62 38.33
C GLY A 77 1.78 5.38 38.38
N SER A 78 1.56 5.49 38.54
CA SER A 78 1.78 5.60 38.77
C SER A 78 1.72 6.11 38.94
N THR A 79 1.39 6.19 39.24
CA THR A 79 1.64 6.17 39.56
C THR A 79 1.79 6.46 39.86
N ALA A 80 1.28 6.25 40.21
CA ALA A 80 1.63 6.01 40.63
C ALA A 80 1.84 6.54 41.19
N THR A 81 1.67 6.97 41.92
CA THR A 81 2.01 7.06 42.36
C THR A 81 2.46 7.03 42.50
N GLY A 82 2.19 6.82 42.42
CA GLY A 82 2.79 6.20 42.40
C GLY A 82 3.14 6.24 42.13
N GLY A 83 2.83 6.11 42.51
CA GLY A 83 3.47 5.39 42.29
C GLY A 83 3.75 5.46 41.98
N SER A 84 3.76 5.16 42.29
CA SER A 84 4.40 4.61 42.16
C SER A 84 4.65 4.60 41.78
N PRO A 85 4.57 4.24 42.50
CA PRO A 85 5.15 3.74 42.31
C PRO A 85 5.23 3.60 41.84
N THR A 86 4.91 3.04 41.78
CA THR A 86 5.37 2.46 41.56
C THR A 86 5.69 2.37 41.09
N THR A 87 5.41 1.89 41.54
CA THR A 87 6.02 1.37 41.40
C THR A 87 6.32 1.20 40.70
N GLY A 88 6.07 0.76 40.88
CA GLY A 88 6.75 0.12 40.39
C GLY A 88 6.96 0.21 39.78
N GLY A 89 6.71 -0.16 40.06
CA GLY A 89 7.22 -0.54 39.59
C GLY A 89 7.32 -0.26 39.32
N SER A 90 7.01 -0.51 39.41
CA SER A 90 7.41 -0.46 39.35
C SER A 90 7.37 0.03 39.34
N VAL A 91 7.09 -0.11 40.09
CA VAL A 91 7.40 0.15 40.15
C VAL A 91 7.34 0.41 39.99
N GLY A 92 7.13 0.20 40.37
CA GLY A 92 7.39 0.00 40.35
C GLY A 92 7.34 0.51 40.34
N GLY A 93 6.99 0.49 40.91
CA GLY A 93 7.27 0.42 41.07
C GLY A 93 7.23 1.15 40.90
N GLY A 94 6.92 1.27 41.39
CA GLY A 94 7.35 1.31 41.40
C GLY A 94 7.31 2.11 41.14
N GLY A 95 7.02 2.23 41.65
CA GLY A 95 7.43 2.22 41.64
C GLY A 95 7.48 3.01 41.58
N ALA A 96 7.30 3.04 41.94
CA ALA A 96 7.73 3.15 42.08
C ALA A 96 7.88 3.83 42.02
N THR A 97 7.76 3.97 42.25
CA THR A 97 8.14 4.15 42.24
C THR A 97 8.38 4.44 42.11
N ALA A 98 8.02 4.06 42.35
CA ALA A 98 8.46 3.84 42.43
C ALA A 98 8.75 4.27 42.48
N THR A 99 8.72 4.40 42.93
CA THR A 99 9.07 4.37 42.94
C THR A 99 9.40 4.39 42.57
N GLY A 100 9.29 3.79 42.53
CA GLY A 100 9.82 3.18 42.20
C GLY A 100 10.14 3.23 41.58
N GLY A 101 10.19 2.77 41.59
CA GLY A 101 10.75 2.05 41.10
C GLY A 101 11.10 2.12 40.59
N VAL A 102 11.16 1.80 40.65
CA VAL A 102 11.72 1.38 40.17
C VAL A 102 12.37 1.48 39.87
N ALA A 103 12.46 1.27 40.12
CA ALA A 103 13.14 1.04 39.78
C ALA A 103 13.75 0.93 39.57
N GLY A 104 13.88 0.56 39.60
CA GLY A 104 14.49 0.00 39.21
C GLY A 104 15.22 -0.10 39.08
N SER A 105 15.14 -0.45 39.12
CA SER A 105 15.92 -0.71 38.83
C SER A 105 16.67 -0.83 38.33
N ALA A 106 16.62 -1.05 38.13
CA ALA A 106 17.32 -1.25 37.55
C ALA A 106 18.28 -1.27 37.25
N GLY A 107 18.41 -1.29 37.06
CA GLY A 107 19.23 -1.41 36.55
C GLY A 107 20.28 -1.77 36.73
N SER A 108 20.31 -2.20 36.97
CA SER A 108 21.17 -2.60 36.89
C SER A 108 21.67 -3.08 36.38
N GLN A 109 21.63 -3.06 36.11
CA GLN A 109 22.15 -3.37 35.58
C GLN A 109 23.09 -3.41 35.29
N ALA A 110 23.01 -3.40 35.11
CA ALA A 110 23.83 -3.35 34.60
C ALA A 110 24.93 -3.73 34.64
N THR A 111 24.80 -3.84 35.05
CA THR A 111 25.78 -4.16 35.30
C THR A 111 26.22 -5.03 34.81
N GLY A 112 25.56 -5.21 34.53
CA GLY A 112 25.98 -6.13 34.00
C GLY A 112 26.99 -6.22 33.26
N GLY A 113 27.17 -5.38 33.06
CA GLY A 113 28.13 -5.46 32.18
C GLY A 113 29.08 -6.48 32.47
N ARG A 114 28.78 -7.45 32.50
CA ARG A 114 29.57 -8.30 32.65
C ARG A 114 30.18 -8.36 31.57
N ALA A 115 30.79 -7.76 31.42
CA ALA A 115 31.64 -7.91 30.39
C ALA A 115 31.81 -9.32 30.18
N GLY A 116 31.38 -9.66 29.23
CA GLY A 116 31.67 -10.95 28.87
C GLY A 116 33.08 -11.05 28.53
N SER A 117 33.70 -11.29 29.49
CA SER A 117 35.07 -11.52 29.25
C SER A 117 35.27 -12.86 28.73
N GLY A 118 34.66 -13.32 28.18
CA GLY A 118 34.93 -14.62 27.72
C GLY A 118 35.14 -14.69 26.26
N GLY A 119 35.58 -13.74 25.76
CA GLY A 119 35.85 -13.83 24.36
C GLY A 119 36.98 -14.78 24.10
N SER A 120 36.62 -15.95 23.82
CA SER A 120 37.62 -16.84 23.30
C SER A 120 37.88 -16.47 21.90
N ALA A 121 38.98 -15.99 21.66
CA ALA A 121 39.40 -15.80 20.30
C ALA A 121 39.56 -17.16 19.67
N ALA A 122 38.79 -17.43 18.76
CA ALA A 122 39.00 -18.57 17.92
C ALA A 122 40.14 -18.21 16.97
N THR A 123 41.23 -18.80 17.29
CA THR A 123 42.35 -18.72 16.38
C THR A 123 42.21 -19.87 15.43
N GLY A 124 42.14 -19.62 14.33
CA GLY A 124 42.00 -20.69 13.34
C GLY A 124 41.62 -20.14 12.00
N GLY A 125 42.24 -19.16 11.65
CA GLY A 125 42.16 -18.71 10.29
C GLY A 125 43.07 -19.53 9.43
N ALA A 126 42.47 -20.36 8.67
CA ALA A 126 43.23 -21.04 7.65
C ALA A 126 43.46 -20.03 6.53
N LYS A 127 44.70 -19.77 6.35
CA LYS A 127 45.13 -18.94 5.25
C LYS A 127 45.14 -19.76 4.01
N VAL A 128 44.26 -19.53 3.15
CA VAL A 128 44.33 -20.12 1.80
C VAL A 128 45.14 -19.17 0.93
N THR A 129 46.32 -19.63 0.64
CA THR A 129 47.17 -18.93 -0.29
C THR A 129 47.14 -19.65 -1.61
N GLY A 130 47.12 -18.94 -2.62
CA GLY A 130 47.43 -19.48 -3.90
C GLY A 130 46.32 -19.48 -4.92
N GLY A 131 46.13 -18.39 -5.50
CA GLY A 131 45.47 -18.36 -6.78
C GLY A 131 46.51 -17.94 -7.80
N THR A 132 46.93 -18.81 -8.62
CA THR A 132 47.76 -18.46 -9.75
C THR A 132 46.84 -18.24 -10.94
N ALA A 133 46.98 -17.12 -11.51
CA ALA A 133 46.37 -16.83 -12.79
C ALA A 133 47.05 -17.62 -13.89
N ALA A 134 46.28 -18.34 -14.66
CA ALA A 134 46.75 -18.97 -15.86
C ALA A 134 46.26 -18.17 -17.05
N THR A 135 47.24 -17.69 -17.79
CA THR A 135 47.00 -16.99 -19.05
C THR A 135 46.64 -17.98 -20.14
N GLY A 136 45.71 -17.57 -20.94
CA GLY A 136 45.17 -18.40 -22.00
C GLY A 136 46.12 -18.61 -23.18
N SER A 137 45.76 -19.54 -23.97
CA SER A 137 46.31 -19.71 -25.30
C SER A 137 45.25 -20.25 -26.23
N SER A 138 45.09 -19.58 -27.30
CA SER A 138 44.25 -19.95 -28.42
C SER A 138 44.82 -21.14 -29.19
N GLY A 139 43.96 -22.08 -29.56
CA GLY A 139 44.29 -23.18 -30.44
C GLY A 139 43.16 -23.47 -31.40
N ALA A 140 43.48 -23.37 -32.66
CA ALA A 140 42.55 -23.50 -33.76
C ALA A 140 42.48 -24.94 -34.28
N GLY A 141 41.33 -25.27 -34.77
CA GLY A 141 41.16 -26.11 -35.95
C GLY A 141 41.35 -27.61 -35.83
N GLY A 142 40.36 -28.30 -36.29
CA GLY A 142 40.42 -29.72 -36.58
C GLY A 142 39.15 -30.26 -37.14
N SER A 143 39.02 -30.25 -38.47
CA SER A 143 37.95 -30.92 -39.18
C SER A 143 38.20 -32.41 -39.22
N GLY A 144 37.25 -33.23 -38.89
CA GLY A 144 37.30 -34.67 -39.07
C GLY A 144 35.97 -35.21 -39.58
N SER A 145 36.00 -35.69 -40.80
CA SER A 145 34.87 -36.26 -41.51
C SER A 145 34.68 -37.72 -41.30
N GLY A 146 33.42 -38.14 -41.26
CA GLY A 146 33.02 -39.38 -41.90
C GLY A 146 32.97 -40.64 -41.03
N GLY A 147 31.83 -41.25 -41.03
CA GLY A 147 31.59 -42.59 -40.59
C GLY A 147 30.13 -42.95 -40.59
N SER A 148 29.68 -43.56 -41.73
CA SER A 148 28.35 -44.13 -41.81
C SER A 148 28.31 -45.49 -41.15
N GLY A 149 27.36 -45.72 -40.24
CA GLY A 149 27.07 -47.03 -39.68
C GLY A 149 25.57 -47.23 -39.66
N THR A 150 25.13 -48.24 -40.44
CA THR A 150 23.75 -48.68 -40.56
C THR A 150 23.41 -49.71 -39.50
N GLY A 151 22.23 -49.63 -38.96
CA GLY A 151 21.50 -50.79 -38.52
C GLY A 151 21.19 -50.92 -37.06
N GLY A 152 19.93 -51.14 -36.79
CA GLY A 152 19.42 -51.65 -35.55
C GLY A 152 18.13 -51.00 -35.11
N SER A 153 17.00 -51.57 -35.54
CA SER A 153 15.69 -51.20 -35.03
C SER A 153 15.48 -51.80 -33.66
N GLY A 154 15.40 -50.93 -32.65
CA GLY A 154 14.94 -51.29 -31.33
C GLY A 154 13.77 -50.45 -30.96
N SER A 155 12.59 -51.05 -30.84
CA SER A 155 11.40 -50.40 -30.35
C SER A 155 11.51 -50.21 -28.85
N GLY A 156 11.94 -49.02 -28.45
CA GLY A 156 11.91 -48.62 -27.05
C GLY A 156 10.86 -47.57 -26.85
N GLY A 157 10.02 -47.77 -25.86
CA GLY A 157 8.95 -46.84 -25.55
C GLY A 157 9.48 -45.45 -25.33
N ALA A 158 8.90 -44.52 -26.04
CA ALA A 158 9.20 -43.11 -25.89
C ALA A 158 8.63 -42.61 -24.57
N ALA A 159 9.50 -42.31 -23.65
CA ALA A 159 9.11 -41.44 -22.55
C ALA A 159 8.81 -40.08 -23.16
N ALA A 160 7.60 -39.63 -22.97
CA ALA A 160 7.20 -38.30 -23.39
C ALA A 160 8.01 -37.29 -22.60
N GLY A 161 9.09 -36.87 -23.17
CA GLY A 161 9.81 -35.71 -22.70
C GLY A 161 8.92 -34.49 -22.92
N GLY A 162 8.51 -33.90 -21.83
CA GLY A 162 7.73 -32.68 -21.91
C GLY A 162 8.50 -31.62 -22.68
N SER A 163 8.01 -31.30 -23.85
CA SER A 163 8.48 -30.16 -24.61
C SER A 163 8.05 -28.91 -23.87
N THR A 164 8.99 -28.11 -23.40
CA THR A 164 8.73 -26.78 -22.93
C THR A 164 8.56 -25.86 -24.13
N GLY A 165 7.59 -26.16 -24.95
CA GLY A 165 7.21 -25.30 -26.05
C GLY A 165 6.41 -24.14 -25.48
N SER A 166 6.94 -22.93 -25.60
CA SER A 166 6.21 -21.73 -25.39
C SER A 166 5.17 -21.63 -26.51
N GLY A 167 3.98 -22.12 -26.27
CA GLY A 167 2.91 -22.08 -27.24
C GLY A 167 1.60 -21.62 -26.62
N THR A 168 0.89 -20.77 -27.33
CA THR A 168 -0.47 -20.38 -26.92
C THR A 168 -1.39 -21.59 -27.07
N CYS A 169 -2.18 -21.90 -26.05
CA CYS A 169 -3.08 -23.04 -26.05
C CYS A 169 -4.42 -22.75 -26.70
N GLY A 170 -4.35 -22.82 -28.01
CA GLY A 170 -5.56 -22.79 -28.83
C GLY A 170 -6.27 -21.43 -28.83
N THR A 171 -7.08 -21.24 -29.83
CA THR A 171 -8.00 -20.13 -29.93
C THR A 171 -9.40 -20.66 -29.64
N GLY A 172 -10.20 -19.85 -29.02
CA GLY A 172 -11.60 -20.15 -28.76
C GLY A 172 -12.45 -18.89 -28.95
N THR A 173 -13.72 -19.02 -28.69
CA THR A 173 -14.62 -17.88 -28.61
C THR A 173 -15.22 -17.81 -27.21
N SER A 174 -15.38 -16.61 -26.70
CA SER A 174 -16.04 -16.40 -25.42
C SER A 174 -17.53 -16.73 -25.52
N THR A 175 -18.10 -17.13 -24.39
CA THR A 175 -19.53 -17.36 -24.22
C THR A 175 -20.11 -16.30 -23.27
N SER A 176 -21.41 -16.22 -23.17
CA SER A 176 -22.08 -15.26 -22.28
C SER A 176 -21.82 -15.54 -20.79
N SER A 177 -21.33 -16.72 -20.44
CA SER A 177 -21.01 -17.09 -19.07
C SER A 177 -19.55 -16.82 -18.70
N ASP A 178 -18.75 -16.34 -19.62
CA ASP A 178 -17.34 -16.07 -19.37
C ASP A 178 -17.11 -14.66 -18.83
N VAL A 179 -16.18 -14.54 -17.90
CA VAL A 179 -15.48 -13.29 -17.68
C VAL A 179 -14.35 -13.23 -18.70
N VAL A 180 -14.40 -12.27 -19.58
CA VAL A 180 -13.41 -12.11 -20.65
C VAL A 180 -12.26 -11.22 -20.17
N VAL A 181 -11.05 -11.75 -20.16
CA VAL A 181 -9.82 -11.01 -19.94
C VAL A 181 -9.24 -10.62 -21.30
N ASN A 182 -9.26 -9.35 -21.65
CA ASN A 182 -8.81 -8.86 -22.94
C ASN A 182 -7.39 -8.33 -22.88
N LEU A 183 -6.41 -9.14 -23.26
CA LEU A 183 -4.99 -8.78 -23.21
C LEU A 183 -4.62 -7.65 -24.17
N GLY A 184 -5.48 -7.34 -25.16
CA GLY A 184 -5.28 -6.23 -26.09
C GLY A 184 -5.75 -4.88 -25.55
N THR A 185 -6.62 -4.88 -24.54
CA THR A 185 -7.17 -3.64 -23.98
C THR A 185 -6.33 -3.21 -22.77
N VAL A 186 -5.22 -2.55 -23.05
CA VAL A 186 -4.29 -2.09 -22.00
C VAL A 186 -4.87 -0.90 -21.26
N GLN A 187 -4.76 -0.94 -19.95
CA GLN A 187 -5.16 0.10 -19.01
C GLN A 187 -3.90 0.74 -18.40
N GLN A 188 -3.92 1.05 -17.11
CA GLN A 188 -2.76 1.65 -16.43
C GLN A 188 -1.58 0.68 -16.29
N LYS A 189 -0.38 1.27 -16.27
CA LYS A 189 0.85 0.57 -15.95
C LYS A 189 1.00 0.59 -14.43
N MET A 190 1.30 -0.55 -13.86
CA MET A 190 1.44 -0.68 -12.41
C MET A 190 2.81 -0.23 -11.93
N SER A 191 2.82 0.61 -10.91
CA SER A 191 4.03 1.02 -10.17
C SER A 191 4.26 0.14 -8.95
N GLY A 192 3.20 -0.47 -8.41
CA GLY A 192 3.34 -1.50 -7.38
C GLY A 192 2.37 -1.39 -6.23
N PHE A 193 2.67 -2.14 -5.16
CA PHE A 193 1.88 -2.19 -3.94
C PHE A 193 2.81 -2.01 -2.74
N GLY A 194 2.37 -1.29 -1.73
CA GLY A 194 3.21 -0.91 -0.62
C GLY A 194 2.51 -0.80 0.72
N ALA A 195 3.30 -0.43 1.72
CA ALA A 195 2.82 -0.11 3.05
C ALA A 195 3.81 0.84 3.74
N SER A 196 3.40 1.43 4.87
CA SER A 196 4.20 2.39 5.63
C SER A 196 4.68 1.81 6.95
N THR A 197 5.91 2.19 7.34
CA THR A 197 6.43 1.95 8.69
C THR A 197 6.56 3.24 9.51
N ALA A 198 5.85 4.29 9.12
CA ALA A 198 5.90 5.58 9.80
C ALA A 198 5.95 5.43 11.32
N TRP A 199 6.87 6.17 11.96
CA TRP A 199 7.25 6.11 13.36
C TRP A 199 7.90 4.78 13.82
N GLY A 200 8.05 3.79 12.95
CA GLY A 200 8.81 2.58 13.24
C GLY A 200 10.30 2.88 13.35
N ALA A 201 11.00 2.02 14.07
CA ALA A 201 12.46 2.15 14.21
C ALA A 201 13.19 0.87 13.82
N THR A 202 12.55 -0.26 13.98
CA THR A 202 13.16 -1.57 13.74
C THR A 202 12.18 -2.54 13.09
N MET A 203 12.73 -3.49 12.35
CA MET A 203 12.00 -4.59 11.74
C MET A 203 12.89 -5.82 11.78
N SER A 204 12.33 -6.98 12.09
CA SER A 204 13.08 -8.23 12.06
C SER A 204 13.33 -8.67 10.61
N THR A 205 14.38 -9.44 10.37
CA THR A 205 14.64 -10.02 9.05
C THR A 205 13.46 -10.89 8.61
N ALA A 206 12.86 -11.64 9.54
CA ALA A 206 11.73 -12.50 9.23
C ALA A 206 10.51 -11.69 8.76
N ASP A 207 10.23 -10.55 9.39
CA ASP A 207 9.13 -9.69 8.97
C ASP A 207 9.43 -9.01 7.63
N ALA A 208 10.69 -8.64 7.40
CA ALA A 208 11.14 -8.09 6.14
C ALA A 208 10.94 -9.10 5.00
N ASP A 209 11.30 -10.36 5.23
CA ASP A 209 11.06 -11.44 4.25
C ASP A 209 9.58 -11.65 4.01
N LEU A 210 8.74 -11.63 5.05
CA LEU A 210 7.30 -11.77 4.91
C LEU A 210 6.68 -10.61 4.12
N LEU A 211 7.22 -9.40 4.26
CA LEU A 211 6.71 -8.25 3.51
C LEU A 211 7.18 -8.25 2.07
N TRP A 212 8.47 -8.46 1.83
CA TRP A 212 9.10 -8.07 0.57
C TRP A 212 9.57 -9.23 -0.30
N SER A 213 9.80 -10.42 0.26
CA SER A 213 10.22 -11.58 -0.54
C SER A 213 9.15 -11.96 -1.57
N THR A 214 9.57 -12.09 -2.82
CA THR A 214 8.67 -12.53 -3.90
C THR A 214 8.50 -14.04 -3.95
N THR A 215 9.21 -14.78 -3.13
CA THR A 215 9.12 -16.24 -3.08
C THR A 215 8.40 -16.74 -1.83
N THR A 216 8.68 -16.18 -0.68
CA THR A 216 8.12 -16.62 0.59
C THR A 216 7.18 -15.62 1.25
N GLY A 217 7.30 -14.32 0.91
CA GLY A 217 6.52 -13.23 1.47
C GLY A 217 5.38 -12.73 0.58
N ALA A 218 4.84 -11.59 0.92
CA ALA A 218 3.81 -10.91 0.15
C ALA A 218 4.36 -10.21 -1.10
N GLY A 219 5.64 -9.93 -1.15
CA GLY A 219 6.30 -9.33 -2.30
C GLY A 219 5.94 -7.86 -2.53
N LEU A 220 5.69 -7.09 -1.47
CA LEU A 220 5.43 -5.65 -1.64
C LEU A 220 6.63 -5.02 -2.35
N SER A 221 6.36 -4.09 -3.26
CA SER A 221 7.38 -3.48 -4.12
C SER A 221 7.62 -2.01 -3.80
N LEU A 222 6.80 -1.43 -2.94
CA LEU A 222 6.88 -0.03 -2.53
C LEU A 222 6.91 0.05 -1.01
N HIS A 223 7.67 1.02 -0.48
CA HIS A 223 7.77 1.26 0.95
C HIS A 223 7.75 2.76 1.24
N ARG A 224 6.84 3.18 2.13
CA ARG A 224 6.64 4.58 2.50
C ARG A 224 7.25 4.85 3.85
N VAL A 225 8.13 5.86 3.94
CA VAL A 225 8.72 6.30 5.19
C VAL A 225 8.27 7.72 5.55
N ARG A 226 8.28 8.04 6.85
CA ARG A 226 7.93 9.36 7.34
C ARG A 226 9.16 10.27 7.35
N ILE A 227 8.98 11.51 6.92
CA ILE A 227 9.94 12.58 7.16
C ILE A 227 9.50 13.33 8.41
N ALA A 228 10.28 13.27 9.48
CA ALA A 228 10.04 14.02 10.70
C ALA A 228 10.23 15.52 10.46
N PRO A 229 9.63 16.40 11.30
CA PRO A 229 9.71 17.85 11.11
C PRO A 229 11.13 18.39 10.94
N GLY A 230 12.12 17.74 11.58
CA GLY A 230 13.53 18.13 11.43
C GLY A 230 14.25 17.54 10.22
N GLY A 231 13.54 16.99 9.25
CA GLY A 231 14.16 16.42 8.06
C GLY A 231 14.90 15.10 8.32
N THR A 232 14.43 14.30 9.27
CA THR A 232 15.02 13.00 9.61
C THR A 232 13.99 11.90 9.59
N THR A 233 14.41 10.66 9.77
CA THR A 233 13.51 9.51 9.99
C THR A 233 14.14 8.48 10.90
N ASN A 234 13.31 7.81 11.71
CA ASN A 234 13.74 6.67 12.51
C ASN A 234 13.82 5.40 11.67
N GLU A 235 13.32 5.43 10.45
CA GLU A 235 13.08 4.25 9.62
C GLU A 235 14.27 3.88 8.72
N THR A 236 15.42 4.55 8.87
CA THR A 236 16.58 4.34 7.98
C THR A 236 17.00 2.87 7.89
N SER A 237 16.99 2.13 9.01
CA SER A 237 17.37 0.72 8.99
C SER A 237 16.34 -0.15 8.25
N ILE A 238 15.07 0.15 8.41
CA ILE A 238 13.98 -0.55 7.71
C ILE A 238 14.07 -0.26 6.22
N ALA A 239 14.27 1.00 5.86
CA ALA A 239 14.40 1.43 4.47
C ALA A 239 15.62 0.78 3.77
N LYS A 240 16.73 0.60 4.48
CA LYS A 240 17.89 -0.16 3.96
C LYS A 240 17.52 -1.61 3.69
N SER A 241 16.78 -2.22 4.58
CA SER A 241 16.30 -3.60 4.39
C SER A 241 15.34 -3.70 3.19
N ALA A 242 14.46 -2.70 3.03
CA ALA A 242 13.58 -2.63 1.85
C ALA A 242 14.38 -2.55 0.55
N VAL A 243 15.39 -1.67 0.50
CA VAL A 243 16.27 -1.53 -0.67
C VAL A 243 17.01 -2.85 -0.96
N ALA A 244 17.47 -3.55 0.08
CA ALA A 244 18.15 -4.83 -0.08
C ALA A 244 17.24 -5.91 -0.66
N HIS A 245 15.93 -5.78 -0.48
CA HIS A 245 14.93 -6.66 -1.10
C HIS A 245 14.47 -6.17 -2.49
N GLY A 246 15.07 -5.12 -3.02
CA GLY A 246 14.71 -4.54 -4.31
C GLY A 246 13.43 -3.71 -4.27
N VAL A 247 13.05 -3.21 -3.11
CA VAL A 247 11.84 -2.42 -2.90
C VAL A 247 12.14 -0.94 -3.10
N THR A 248 11.25 -0.25 -3.79
CA THR A 248 11.35 1.19 -4.02
C THR A 248 10.86 1.94 -2.79
N VAL A 249 11.71 2.84 -2.26
CA VAL A 249 11.40 3.64 -1.06
C VAL A 249 10.99 5.05 -1.47
N TRP A 250 9.90 5.56 -0.90
CA TRP A 250 9.45 6.94 -1.06
C TRP A 250 9.08 7.53 0.30
N ALA A 251 8.93 8.85 0.39
CA ALA A 251 8.86 9.53 1.68
C ALA A 251 7.81 10.62 1.72
N THR A 252 7.21 10.84 2.90
CA THR A 252 6.17 11.84 3.14
C THR A 252 6.43 12.59 4.44
N PRO A 253 6.37 13.93 4.45
CA PRO A 253 6.32 14.73 5.67
C PRO A 253 4.88 14.83 6.17
N TRP A 254 4.69 14.71 7.48
CA TRP A 254 3.39 14.97 8.11
C TRP A 254 3.21 16.45 8.44
N THR A 255 4.31 17.16 8.63
CA THR A 255 4.31 18.60 8.95
C THR A 255 5.69 19.20 8.67
N PRO A 256 5.74 20.46 8.27
CA PRO A 256 6.99 21.23 8.31
C PRO A 256 7.49 21.41 9.75
N PRO A 257 8.75 21.85 9.93
CA PRO A 257 9.22 22.32 11.23
C PRO A 257 8.26 23.37 11.82
N ALA A 258 8.09 23.38 13.14
CA ALA A 258 7.16 24.33 13.78
C ALA A 258 7.49 25.78 13.44
N ALA A 259 8.78 26.13 13.32
CA ALA A 259 9.21 27.49 13.01
C ALA A 259 8.79 27.93 11.60
N ASP A 260 8.49 27.01 10.71
CA ASP A 260 8.09 27.32 9.35
C ASP A 260 6.56 27.47 9.19
N LYS A 261 5.82 27.45 10.31
CA LYS A 261 4.37 27.43 10.30
C LYS A 261 3.75 28.60 11.04
N SER A 262 2.55 29.00 10.60
CA SER A 262 1.82 30.16 11.10
C SER A 262 1.50 30.11 12.59
N ASN A 263 1.45 28.93 13.19
CA ASN A 263 1.12 28.74 14.59
C ASN A 263 2.32 28.28 15.45
N ASN A 264 3.51 28.24 14.85
CA ASN A 264 4.72 27.76 15.50
C ASN A 264 4.52 26.42 16.24
N ASN A 265 3.83 25.49 15.60
CA ASN A 265 3.46 24.21 16.17
C ASN A 265 3.47 23.12 15.09
N ILE A 266 3.82 21.88 15.46
CA ILE A 266 3.82 20.75 14.52
C ILE A 266 2.41 20.23 14.21
N VAL A 267 1.40 20.69 14.93
CA VAL A 267 0.00 20.30 14.71
C VAL A 267 -0.75 21.46 14.08
N MET A 268 -1.47 21.20 13.00
CA MET A 268 -2.27 22.20 12.29
C MET A 268 -1.42 23.40 11.82
N GLY A 269 -2.08 24.51 11.53
CA GLY A 269 -1.41 25.71 10.98
C GLY A 269 -1.12 25.57 9.50
N THR A 270 -0.57 26.62 8.91
CA THR A 270 -0.24 26.71 7.48
C THR A 270 1.24 26.97 7.30
N LEU A 271 1.80 26.60 6.17
CA LEU A 271 3.20 26.87 5.84
C LEU A 271 3.42 28.37 5.62
N THR A 272 4.43 28.93 6.26
CA THR A 272 4.82 30.35 6.13
C THR A 272 6.23 30.52 5.59
N ASN A 273 7.10 29.54 5.78
CA ASN A 273 8.47 29.57 5.26
C ASN A 273 8.70 28.39 4.31
N GLY A 274 8.21 28.54 3.07
CA GLY A 274 8.30 27.49 2.07
C GLY A 274 9.73 27.13 1.66
N GLN A 275 10.65 28.11 1.69
CA GLN A 275 12.04 27.86 1.29
C GLN A 275 12.77 26.95 2.28
N ASP A 276 12.63 27.21 3.58
CA ASP A 276 13.31 26.39 4.59
C ASP A 276 12.73 24.99 4.63
N PHE A 277 11.42 24.84 4.46
CA PHE A 277 10.82 23.53 4.36
C PHE A 277 11.29 22.77 3.11
N ALA A 278 11.37 23.43 1.98
CA ALA A 278 11.89 22.81 0.75
C ALA A 278 13.36 22.37 0.90
N ASN A 279 14.16 23.19 1.57
CA ASN A 279 15.56 22.86 1.89
C ASN A 279 15.64 21.64 2.83
N THR A 280 14.73 21.55 3.78
CA THR A 280 14.62 20.41 4.70
C THR A 280 14.33 19.11 3.91
N LEU A 281 13.41 19.16 2.95
CA LEU A 281 13.10 18.01 2.11
C LEU A 281 14.29 17.60 1.22
N ALA A 282 14.99 18.58 0.64
CA ALA A 282 16.16 18.31 -0.19
C ALA A 282 17.31 17.72 0.63
N SER A 283 17.50 18.21 1.85
CA SER A 283 18.49 17.67 2.78
C SER A 283 18.18 16.25 3.20
N PHE A 284 16.89 15.95 3.45
CA PHE A 284 16.45 14.58 3.74
C PHE A 284 16.81 13.62 2.59
N VAL A 285 16.50 13.99 1.36
CA VAL A 285 16.81 13.17 0.17
C VAL A 285 18.32 12.89 0.09
N THR A 286 19.14 13.91 0.29
CA THR A 286 20.59 13.78 0.25
C THR A 286 21.11 12.87 1.37
N THR A 287 20.59 13.03 2.57
CA THR A 287 20.96 12.24 3.75
C THR A 287 20.58 10.77 3.57
N MET A 288 19.37 10.50 3.09
CA MET A 288 18.93 9.13 2.85
C MET A 288 19.75 8.46 1.75
N LYS A 289 20.05 9.19 0.67
CA LYS A 289 20.91 8.68 -0.41
C LYS A 289 22.29 8.34 0.13
N SER A 290 22.89 9.22 0.93
CA SER A 290 24.20 9.00 1.55
C SER A 290 24.17 7.82 2.52
N SER A 291 23.02 7.53 3.08
CA SER A 291 22.81 6.37 3.95
C SER A 291 22.58 5.06 3.18
N GLY A 292 22.57 5.09 1.85
CA GLY A 292 22.33 3.92 1.01
C GLY A 292 20.84 3.66 0.73
N VAL A 293 19.99 4.66 0.93
CA VAL A 293 18.55 4.58 0.64
C VAL A 293 18.20 5.65 -0.40
N PRO A 294 18.19 5.31 -1.69
CA PRO A 294 17.76 6.24 -2.72
C PRO A 294 16.24 6.45 -2.64
N ILE A 295 15.81 7.65 -2.33
CA ILE A 295 14.40 8.02 -2.28
C ILE A 295 13.88 8.21 -3.71
N PHE A 296 12.81 7.52 -4.05
CA PHE A 296 12.20 7.57 -5.38
C PHE A 296 11.28 8.78 -5.55
N ALA A 297 10.51 9.10 -4.52
CA ALA A 297 9.58 10.21 -4.55
C ALA A 297 9.45 10.84 -3.17
N VAL A 298 9.16 12.14 -3.15
CA VAL A 298 8.83 12.89 -1.93
C VAL A 298 7.46 13.53 -2.13
N SER A 299 6.55 13.31 -1.18
CA SER A 299 5.26 13.99 -1.14
C SER A 299 5.42 15.41 -0.60
N ALA A 300 4.58 16.32 -1.08
CA ALA A 300 4.60 17.69 -0.60
C ALA A 300 4.07 17.79 0.84
N GLN A 301 3.08 16.99 1.19
CA GLN A 301 2.44 17.02 2.51
C GLN A 301 1.52 15.80 2.67
N ASN A 302 1.53 15.17 3.85
CA ASN A 302 0.51 14.18 4.23
C ASN A 302 -0.78 14.90 4.62
N GLU A 303 -1.91 14.49 4.01
CA GLU A 303 -3.26 14.94 4.37
C GLU A 303 -3.40 16.46 4.54
N PRO A 304 -3.11 17.25 3.51
CA PRO A 304 -3.14 18.72 3.59
C PRO A 304 -4.53 19.29 3.84
N ASP A 305 -5.57 18.49 3.72
CA ASP A 305 -6.98 18.82 3.92
C ASP A 305 -7.53 18.38 5.28
N ALA A 306 -6.72 17.72 6.10
CA ALA A 306 -7.20 17.13 7.34
C ALA A 306 -7.13 18.08 8.53
N ASN A 307 -8.17 18.01 9.38
CA ASN A 307 -8.20 18.72 10.65
C ASN A 307 -8.03 17.71 11.77
N VAL A 308 -6.81 17.54 12.23
CA VAL A 308 -6.40 16.46 13.10
C VAL A 308 -5.57 16.94 14.29
N THR A 309 -5.34 16.04 15.25
CA THR A 309 -4.63 16.35 16.49
C THR A 309 -3.19 15.80 16.52
N TYR A 310 -2.75 15.25 15.41
CA TYR A 310 -1.38 14.78 15.22
C TYR A 310 -0.62 15.74 14.28
N GLU A 311 0.66 15.43 14.04
CA GLU A 311 1.49 16.18 13.08
C GLU A 311 0.74 16.46 11.80
N SER A 312 0.59 17.74 11.46
CA SER A 312 -0.22 18.16 10.30
C SER A 312 0.10 19.58 9.88
N CYS A 313 -0.17 19.88 8.62
CA CYS A 313 -0.11 21.23 8.08
C CYS A 313 -1.19 21.37 7.02
N THR A 314 -2.02 22.41 7.12
CA THR A 314 -3.10 22.59 6.18
C THR A 314 -2.70 23.45 4.99
N TYR A 315 -3.22 23.04 3.83
CA TYR A 315 -3.04 23.77 2.57
C TYR A 315 -4.39 23.94 1.89
N THR A 316 -4.44 24.85 0.97
CA THR A 316 -5.45 24.91 -0.10
C THR A 316 -4.79 24.46 -1.40
N GLY A 317 -5.57 24.16 -2.43
CA GLY A 317 -5.00 23.88 -3.75
C GLY A 317 -4.03 24.96 -4.21
N ALA A 318 -4.40 26.24 -4.02
CA ALA A 318 -3.56 27.36 -4.42
C ALA A 318 -2.27 27.46 -3.61
N SER A 319 -2.32 27.25 -2.29
CA SER A 319 -1.10 27.30 -1.48
C SER A 319 -0.19 26.10 -1.72
N MET A 320 -0.75 24.94 -2.05
CA MET A 320 0.01 23.76 -2.44
C MET A 320 0.75 24.03 -3.77
N VAL A 321 0.05 24.57 -4.76
CA VAL A 321 0.64 24.99 -6.04
C VAL A 321 1.78 25.97 -5.79
N SER A 322 1.55 27.01 -4.99
CA SER A 322 2.58 28.02 -4.67
C SER A 322 3.80 27.40 -4.00
N PHE A 323 3.62 26.44 -3.10
CA PHE A 323 4.74 25.73 -2.46
C PHE A 323 5.54 24.91 -3.47
N ILE A 324 4.84 24.18 -4.32
CA ILE A 324 5.49 23.32 -5.31
C ILE A 324 6.22 24.16 -6.37
N ASP A 325 5.55 25.16 -6.90
CA ASP A 325 6.05 25.99 -7.98
C ASP A 325 7.27 26.82 -7.56
N THR A 326 7.16 27.45 -6.39
CA THR A 326 8.14 28.45 -5.96
C THR A 326 9.31 27.85 -5.21
N TYR A 327 9.09 26.79 -4.44
CA TYR A 327 10.08 26.31 -3.50
C TYR A 327 10.46 24.83 -3.69
N MET A 328 9.50 23.90 -3.58
CA MET A 328 9.80 22.46 -3.59
C MET A 328 10.32 21.98 -4.95
N GLY A 329 9.69 22.42 -6.04
CA GLY A 329 10.08 22.07 -7.39
C GLY A 329 11.54 22.46 -7.68
N PRO A 330 11.91 23.75 -7.52
CA PRO A 330 13.31 24.17 -7.69
C PRO A 330 14.29 23.44 -6.76
N ALA A 331 13.92 23.22 -5.49
CA ALA A 331 14.82 22.59 -4.52
C ALA A 331 15.12 21.12 -4.86
N LEU A 332 14.21 20.43 -5.50
CA LEU A 332 14.35 19.02 -5.85
C LEU A 332 14.67 18.78 -7.33
N ALA A 333 14.71 19.82 -8.17
CA ALA A 333 14.83 19.70 -9.62
C ALA A 333 16.01 18.83 -10.08
N ASN A 334 17.15 18.91 -9.39
CA ASN A 334 18.36 18.20 -9.78
C ASN A 334 18.65 16.98 -8.89
N SER A 335 17.72 16.59 -8.04
CA SER A 335 17.90 15.46 -7.12
C SER A 335 17.65 14.10 -7.76
N GLY A 336 16.91 14.06 -8.86
CA GLY A 336 16.43 12.84 -9.50
C GLY A 336 15.22 12.23 -8.79
N VAL A 337 14.65 12.93 -7.81
CA VAL A 337 13.51 12.47 -7.02
C VAL A 337 12.22 13.01 -7.63
N LYS A 338 11.19 12.18 -7.70
CA LYS A 338 9.86 12.60 -8.16
C LYS A 338 9.15 13.38 -7.06
N ILE A 339 8.35 14.36 -7.45
CA ILE A 339 7.46 15.06 -6.53
C ILE A 339 6.08 14.45 -6.63
N MET A 340 5.47 14.20 -5.47
CA MET A 340 4.12 13.68 -5.30
C MET A 340 3.25 14.74 -4.62
N ALA A 341 2.01 14.90 -5.07
CA ALA A 341 1.00 15.79 -4.48
C ALA A 341 -0.40 15.36 -4.95
N PRO A 342 -1.48 15.76 -4.26
CA PRO A 342 -1.52 16.44 -2.97
C PRO A 342 -1.46 15.50 -1.77
N GLU A 343 -1.78 14.21 -1.93
CA GLU A 343 -1.87 13.20 -0.87
C GLU A 343 -2.97 13.54 0.16
N THR A 344 -4.16 13.88 -0.33
CA THR A 344 -5.31 14.22 0.51
C THR A 344 -5.83 13.04 1.34
N GLN A 345 -6.51 13.32 2.45
CA GLN A 345 -7.00 12.30 3.37
C GLN A 345 -8.02 11.35 2.72
N ASN A 346 -8.78 11.82 1.76
CA ASN A 346 -9.83 11.03 1.15
C ASN A 346 -10.27 11.57 -0.22
N TRP A 347 -11.16 10.81 -0.88
CA TRP A 347 -11.66 11.13 -2.21
C TRP A 347 -12.53 12.41 -2.26
N CYS A 348 -13.06 12.90 -1.12
CA CYS A 348 -13.84 14.16 -1.08
C CYS A 348 -12.95 15.39 -1.07
N GLY A 349 -11.81 15.34 -0.40
CA GLY A 349 -10.86 16.46 -0.35
C GLY A 349 -10.09 16.61 -1.66
N PHE A 350 -9.90 15.53 -2.38
CA PHE A 350 -9.04 15.45 -3.55
C PHE A 350 -9.39 16.48 -4.65
N PRO A 351 -10.66 16.70 -5.03
CA PRO A 351 -11.01 17.70 -6.04
C PRO A 351 -10.69 19.15 -5.66
N ASN A 352 -10.32 19.41 -4.42
CA ASN A 352 -9.94 20.76 -4.00
C ASN A 352 -8.46 21.07 -4.31
N PHE A 353 -7.69 20.08 -4.72
CA PHE A 353 -6.25 20.21 -4.94
C PHE A 353 -5.83 19.80 -6.35
N GLU A 354 -6.27 18.63 -6.79
CA GLU A 354 -5.80 18.01 -8.03
C GLU A 354 -5.98 18.93 -9.24
N PRO A 355 -7.15 19.57 -9.47
CA PRO A 355 -7.30 20.42 -10.64
C PRO A 355 -6.39 21.64 -10.60
N ALA A 356 -6.12 22.18 -9.40
CA ALA A 356 -5.24 23.32 -9.27
C ALA A 356 -3.80 22.96 -9.64
N ILE A 357 -3.35 21.76 -9.23
CA ILE A 357 -2.02 21.28 -9.51
C ILE A 357 -1.85 20.97 -11.01
N LEU A 358 -2.87 20.39 -11.64
CA LEU A 358 -2.79 20.06 -13.06
C LEU A 358 -2.90 21.29 -13.95
N ALA A 359 -3.65 22.30 -13.54
CA ALA A 359 -3.87 23.51 -14.32
C ALA A 359 -2.68 24.46 -14.27
N ASP A 360 -1.87 24.44 -13.23
CA ASP A 360 -0.69 25.30 -13.13
C ASP A 360 0.48 24.68 -13.90
N ALA A 361 0.90 25.31 -14.98
CA ALA A 361 1.88 24.75 -15.90
C ALA A 361 3.22 24.46 -15.22
N LYS A 362 3.61 25.25 -14.23
CA LYS A 362 4.92 25.11 -13.60
C LYS A 362 4.88 24.09 -12.47
N ALA A 363 3.90 24.13 -11.60
CA ALA A 363 3.71 23.12 -10.58
C ALA A 363 3.50 21.75 -11.23
N SER A 364 2.65 21.68 -12.26
CA SER A 364 2.43 20.45 -13.01
C SER A 364 3.71 19.91 -13.62
N SER A 365 4.62 20.76 -14.10
CA SER A 365 5.88 20.28 -14.67
C SER A 365 6.79 19.60 -13.64
N TYR A 366 6.68 19.94 -12.38
CA TYR A 366 7.44 19.34 -11.29
C TYR A 366 6.79 18.08 -10.73
N VAL A 367 5.45 18.03 -10.67
CA VAL A 367 4.72 16.90 -10.09
C VAL A 367 4.68 15.74 -11.07
N SER A 368 5.18 14.59 -10.64
CA SER A 368 5.17 13.35 -11.42
C SER A 368 4.05 12.40 -11.00
N ILE A 369 3.62 12.50 -9.75
CA ILE A 369 2.67 11.56 -9.13
C ILE A 369 1.56 12.38 -8.45
N ILE A 370 0.34 12.10 -8.85
CA ILE A 370 -0.85 12.62 -8.18
C ILE A 370 -1.29 11.55 -7.19
N ALA A 371 -1.63 11.95 -5.94
CA ALA A 371 -1.90 10.97 -4.88
C ALA A 371 -3.05 11.37 -3.97
N THR A 372 -3.74 10.38 -3.43
CA THR A 372 -4.77 10.53 -2.40
C THR A 372 -4.83 9.29 -1.51
N HIS A 373 -5.39 9.44 -0.30
CA HIS A 373 -5.75 8.33 0.57
C HIS A 373 -7.19 7.88 0.29
N ASP A 374 -7.61 6.77 0.95
CA ASP A 374 -8.93 6.18 0.76
C ASP A 374 -9.68 6.04 2.09
N TYR A 375 -9.67 7.11 2.91
CA TYR A 375 -10.35 7.14 4.21
C TYR A 375 -11.81 7.59 4.12
N GLY A 376 -12.44 7.41 2.99
CA GLY A 376 -13.86 7.66 2.84
C GLY A 376 -14.20 8.30 1.51
N CYS A 377 -15.50 8.57 1.37
CA CYS A 377 -16.11 9.12 0.17
C CYS A 377 -16.14 8.16 -1.01
N THR A 378 -16.91 8.53 -2.02
CA THR A 378 -17.07 7.69 -3.19
C THR A 378 -15.93 7.89 -4.17
N ILE A 379 -15.27 6.80 -4.48
CA ILE A 379 -14.22 6.77 -5.50
C ILE A 379 -14.83 6.98 -6.89
N LYS A 380 -14.12 7.68 -7.74
CA LYS A 380 -14.53 7.89 -9.14
C LYS A 380 -13.32 7.97 -10.06
N ALA A 381 -13.57 7.99 -11.37
CA ALA A 381 -12.52 8.08 -12.37
C ALA A 381 -11.95 9.50 -12.42
N TYR A 382 -10.65 9.59 -12.68
CA TYR A 382 -9.91 10.84 -12.87
C TYR A 382 -9.02 10.72 -14.12
N PRO A 383 -9.63 10.66 -15.32
CA PRO A 383 -8.87 10.45 -16.57
C PRO A 383 -7.92 11.61 -16.90
N GLU A 384 -8.18 12.81 -16.35
CA GLU A 384 -7.34 13.99 -16.55
C GLU A 384 -5.93 13.77 -16.02
N ILE A 385 -5.76 12.95 -15.00
CA ILE A 385 -4.44 12.65 -14.43
C ILE A 385 -3.57 11.93 -15.46
N ALA A 386 -4.14 10.89 -16.09
CA ALA A 386 -3.43 10.15 -17.12
C ALA A 386 -3.23 11.01 -18.38
N GLN A 387 -4.19 11.87 -18.72
CA GLN A 387 -4.08 12.79 -19.85
C GLN A 387 -2.98 13.82 -19.63
N ALA A 388 -2.71 14.19 -18.39
CA ALA A 388 -1.60 15.05 -18.02
C ALA A 388 -0.26 14.30 -17.96
N GLY A 389 -0.24 13.00 -18.26
CA GLY A 389 0.95 12.18 -18.25
C GLY A 389 1.46 11.87 -16.84
N LYS A 390 0.60 11.91 -15.84
CA LYS A 390 0.97 11.67 -14.45
C LYS A 390 0.60 10.27 -14.01
N GLU A 391 1.36 9.74 -13.03
CA GLU A 391 0.95 8.53 -12.31
C GLU A 391 -0.08 8.91 -11.26
N PHE A 392 -1.02 7.99 -10.99
CA PHE A 392 -2.01 8.19 -9.95
C PHE A 392 -1.86 7.11 -8.89
N TRP A 393 -1.58 7.50 -7.64
CA TRP A 393 -1.34 6.58 -6.54
C TRP A 393 -2.38 6.74 -5.44
N GLN A 394 -2.86 5.63 -4.93
CA GLN A 394 -3.55 5.56 -3.64
C GLN A 394 -2.46 5.22 -2.61
N THR A 395 -2.21 6.13 -1.66
CA THR A 395 -1.00 6.10 -0.84
C THR A 395 -1.21 5.71 0.60
N GLU A 396 -2.47 5.61 1.05
CA GLU A 396 -2.76 5.22 2.41
C GLU A 396 -4.21 4.79 2.62
N VAL A 397 -4.41 3.68 3.32
CA VAL A 397 -5.68 3.31 3.95
C VAL A 397 -5.47 2.10 4.86
N TYR A 398 -6.26 1.99 5.92
CA TYR A 398 -6.41 0.77 6.70
C TYR A 398 -7.89 0.39 6.83
N ASP A 399 -8.16 -0.80 7.38
CA ASP A 399 -9.53 -1.24 7.62
C ASP A 399 -10.11 -0.55 8.84
N GLN A 400 -10.98 0.45 8.61
CA GLN A 400 -11.59 1.24 9.67
C GLN A 400 -12.82 0.57 10.30
N SER A 401 -13.20 -0.61 9.85
CA SER A 401 -14.38 -1.29 10.37
C SER A 401 -14.17 -1.78 11.80
N THR A 402 -15.16 -1.60 12.63
CA THR A 402 -15.21 -2.16 13.99
C THR A 402 -15.87 -3.55 14.03
N ALA A 403 -16.26 -4.09 12.88
CA ALA A 403 -16.83 -5.42 12.80
C ALA A 403 -15.82 -6.47 13.27
N GLY A 404 -16.27 -7.49 13.92
CA GLY A 404 -15.47 -8.53 14.54
C GLY A 404 -14.31 -9.01 13.72
N ASP A 405 -13.93 -9.96 13.31
CA ASP A 405 -12.86 -10.46 12.44
C ASP A 405 -11.81 -9.42 12.01
N SER A 406 -11.16 -8.81 12.98
CA SER A 406 -10.21 -7.71 12.74
C SER A 406 -8.89 -8.16 12.08
N ASN A 407 -8.54 -9.44 12.07
CA ASN A 407 -7.30 -9.96 11.51
C ASN A 407 -7.49 -11.08 10.49
N GLY A 408 -8.72 -11.53 10.30
CA GLY A 408 -9.07 -12.62 9.40
C GLY A 408 -9.54 -12.18 8.02
N MET A 409 -10.30 -13.06 7.36
CA MET A 409 -10.75 -12.84 5.99
C MET A 409 -11.80 -11.73 5.86
N GLY A 410 -12.63 -11.49 6.86
CA GLY A 410 -13.61 -10.41 6.80
C GLY A 410 -12.93 -9.05 6.62
N SER A 411 -11.90 -8.75 7.43
CA SER A 411 -11.09 -7.56 7.29
C SER A 411 -10.34 -7.54 5.95
N ALA A 412 -9.74 -8.67 5.58
CA ALA A 412 -8.98 -8.78 4.34
C ALA A 412 -9.85 -8.51 3.10
N LEU A 413 -11.08 -9.01 3.06
CA LEU A 413 -11.99 -8.81 1.92
C LEU A 413 -12.48 -7.36 1.80
N ARG A 414 -12.62 -6.64 2.91
CA ARG A 414 -12.90 -5.20 2.85
C ARG A 414 -11.76 -4.44 2.15
N ILE A 415 -10.52 -4.83 2.45
CA ILE A 415 -9.33 -4.25 1.80
C ILE A 415 -9.23 -4.66 0.33
N VAL A 416 -9.53 -5.92 0.01
CA VAL A 416 -9.57 -6.35 -1.40
C VAL A 416 -10.54 -5.52 -2.22
N LYS A 417 -11.71 -5.18 -1.66
CA LYS A 417 -12.66 -4.32 -2.37
C LYS A 417 -12.07 -2.92 -2.61
N LYS A 418 -11.37 -2.35 -1.63
CA LYS A 418 -10.70 -1.06 -1.83
C LYS A 418 -9.60 -1.13 -2.90
N ILE A 419 -8.81 -2.20 -2.91
CA ILE A 419 -7.82 -2.42 -3.97
C ILE A 419 -8.52 -2.51 -5.33
N HIS A 420 -9.57 -3.32 -5.42
CA HIS A 420 -10.31 -3.53 -6.67
C HIS A 420 -10.88 -2.22 -7.20
N ASP A 421 -11.57 -1.47 -6.36
CA ASP A 421 -12.19 -0.21 -6.75
C ASP A 421 -11.15 0.84 -7.18
N ALA A 422 -10.06 0.95 -6.44
CA ALA A 422 -8.99 1.88 -6.78
C ALA A 422 -8.35 1.53 -8.15
N LEU A 423 -8.14 0.26 -8.41
CA LEU A 423 -7.57 -0.19 -9.68
C LEU A 423 -8.53 -0.04 -10.85
N THR A 424 -9.82 -0.33 -10.66
CA THR A 424 -10.78 -0.43 -11.76
C THR A 424 -11.57 0.84 -12.02
N ILE A 425 -11.80 1.65 -10.99
CA ILE A 425 -12.56 2.89 -11.11
C ILE A 425 -11.61 4.08 -11.27
N ALA A 426 -10.69 4.25 -10.32
CA ALA A 426 -9.75 5.39 -10.35
C ALA A 426 -8.52 5.12 -11.23
N SER A 427 -8.28 3.89 -11.63
CA SER A 427 -7.12 3.49 -12.43
C SER A 427 -5.77 3.85 -11.77
N VAL A 428 -5.67 3.66 -10.46
CA VAL A 428 -4.40 3.95 -9.76
C VAL A 428 -3.29 3.00 -10.22
N SER A 429 -2.08 3.53 -10.30
CA SER A 429 -0.86 2.78 -10.65
C SER A 429 -0.22 2.10 -9.44
N ALA A 430 -0.48 2.61 -8.24
CA ALA A 430 0.04 2.05 -7.00
C ALA A 430 -1.01 2.09 -5.90
N TRP A 431 -0.91 1.15 -4.99
CA TRP A 431 -1.84 1.06 -3.87
C TRP A 431 -1.09 0.73 -2.57
N HIS A 432 -1.39 1.43 -1.45
CA HIS A 432 -0.70 1.28 -0.19
C HIS A 432 -1.64 1.04 0.96
N TYR A 433 -1.27 0.05 1.81
CA TYR A 433 -1.84 -0.13 3.13
C TYR A 433 -1.15 0.83 4.12
N TRP A 434 -1.92 1.31 5.14
CA TRP A 434 -1.37 2.30 6.05
C TRP A 434 -0.17 1.79 6.84
N TRP A 435 -0.37 0.86 7.78
CA TRP A 435 0.71 0.48 8.66
C TRP A 435 1.13 -0.98 8.53
N VAL A 436 2.44 -1.18 8.57
CA VAL A 436 3.03 -2.52 8.70
C VAL A 436 2.74 -3.06 10.10
N TYR A 437 3.02 -2.30 11.14
CA TYR A 437 2.85 -2.73 12.53
C TYR A 437 1.80 -1.90 13.24
N SER A 438 0.76 -2.53 13.78
CA SER A 438 -0.24 -1.88 14.63
C SER A 438 -1.04 -2.92 15.40
N THR A 439 -1.79 -2.47 16.40
CA THR A 439 -2.77 -3.32 17.07
C THR A 439 -4.04 -3.45 16.22
N GLY A 440 -4.75 -4.57 16.34
CA GLY A 440 -6.04 -4.78 15.67
C GLY A 440 -5.98 -4.61 14.16
N GLN A 441 -6.93 -3.85 13.63
CA GLN A 441 -7.10 -3.67 12.18
C GLN A 441 -6.11 -2.73 11.54
N GLY A 442 -5.37 -1.96 12.32
CA GLY A 442 -4.44 -0.97 11.78
C GLY A 442 -3.21 -1.54 11.10
N GLY A 443 -2.80 -2.79 11.38
CA GLY A 443 -1.54 -3.36 10.92
C GLY A 443 -1.66 -4.52 9.95
N LEU A 444 -0.63 -4.71 9.14
CA LEU A 444 -0.40 -5.96 8.41
C LEU A 444 0.11 -7.04 9.36
N PHE A 445 0.86 -6.61 10.38
CA PHE A 445 1.23 -7.41 11.54
C PHE A 445 0.50 -6.85 12.75
N ASN A 446 -0.23 -7.71 13.46
CA ASN A 446 -0.90 -7.32 14.69
C ASN A 446 0.06 -7.43 15.88
N THR A 447 0.43 -6.30 16.45
CA THR A 447 1.32 -6.19 17.59
C THR A 447 0.61 -6.28 18.94
N GLY A 448 -0.70 -6.50 18.94
CA GLY A 448 -1.46 -6.80 20.16
C GLY A 448 -1.15 -8.18 20.73
N THR A 449 -0.32 -8.97 20.07
CA THR A 449 0.18 -10.28 20.50
C THR A 449 1.70 -10.27 20.51
N ASN A 450 2.31 -11.14 21.33
CA ASN A 450 3.76 -11.31 21.36
C ASN A 450 4.09 -12.81 21.22
N PRO A 451 4.72 -13.23 20.11
CA PRO A 451 5.14 -12.40 18.97
C PRO A 451 3.96 -11.81 18.19
N ALA A 452 4.24 -10.80 17.38
CA ALA A 452 3.26 -10.20 16.50
C ALA A 452 2.73 -11.23 15.51
N THR A 453 1.42 -11.19 15.23
CA THR A 453 0.81 -12.14 14.30
C THR A 453 0.58 -11.52 12.93
N VAL A 454 0.86 -12.30 11.90
CA VAL A 454 0.62 -11.90 10.50
C VAL A 454 -0.88 -11.97 10.23
N THR A 455 -1.43 -10.91 9.66
CA THR A 455 -2.87 -10.84 9.37
C THR A 455 -3.18 -11.32 7.95
N LYS A 456 -4.44 -11.68 7.69
CA LYS A 456 -4.86 -12.02 6.32
C LYS A 456 -4.74 -10.84 5.34
N ARG A 457 -4.71 -9.62 5.85
CA ARG A 457 -4.49 -8.43 5.01
C ARG A 457 -3.15 -8.45 4.28
N LEU A 458 -2.09 -8.90 4.95
CA LEU A 458 -0.78 -9.05 4.30
C LEU A 458 -0.87 -10.02 3.13
N TRP A 459 -1.53 -11.15 3.35
CA TRP A 459 -1.58 -12.20 2.34
C TRP A 459 -2.46 -11.85 1.14
N ILE A 460 -3.56 -11.09 1.35
CA ILE A 460 -4.34 -10.63 0.20
C ILE A 460 -3.63 -9.54 -0.60
N MET A 461 -2.82 -8.72 0.06
CA MET A 461 -1.95 -7.83 -0.69
C MET A 461 -0.95 -8.63 -1.52
N GLY A 462 -0.43 -9.73 -0.97
CA GLY A 462 0.43 -10.66 -1.70
C GLY A 462 -0.25 -11.31 -2.91
N ASN A 463 -1.56 -11.50 -2.88
CA ASN A 463 -2.30 -11.96 -4.05
C ASN A 463 -2.18 -11.00 -5.24
N TYR A 464 -1.92 -9.74 -4.98
CA TYR A 464 -1.59 -8.76 -6.01
C TYR A 464 -0.08 -8.60 -6.15
N SER A 465 0.59 -8.16 -5.12
CA SER A 465 1.95 -7.62 -5.19
C SER A 465 3.02 -8.65 -5.56
N ARG A 466 2.87 -9.92 -5.12
CA ARG A 466 3.86 -10.95 -5.45
C ARG A 466 3.87 -11.23 -6.94
N PHE A 467 2.74 -11.12 -7.60
CA PHE A 467 2.55 -11.54 -8.99
C PHE A 467 2.41 -10.38 -9.98
N VAL A 468 1.90 -9.25 -9.52
CA VAL A 468 1.77 -8.02 -10.33
C VAL A 468 2.91 -7.08 -9.96
N ARG A 469 4.00 -7.20 -10.71
CA ARG A 469 5.22 -6.46 -10.42
C ARG A 469 5.23 -5.08 -11.08
N PRO A 470 6.09 -4.14 -10.64
CA PRO A 470 6.27 -2.86 -11.32
C PRO A 470 6.51 -3.07 -12.81
N GLY A 471 5.78 -2.31 -13.63
CA GLY A 471 5.84 -2.44 -15.08
C GLY A 471 4.74 -3.29 -15.70
N TYR A 472 4.04 -4.14 -14.94
CA TYR A 472 2.88 -4.87 -15.45
C TYR A 472 1.79 -3.88 -15.86
N GLN A 473 0.91 -4.33 -16.75
CA GLN A 473 -0.20 -3.53 -17.25
C GLN A 473 -1.51 -4.17 -16.83
N ARG A 474 -2.40 -3.40 -16.20
CA ARG A 474 -3.76 -3.89 -16.03
C ARG A 474 -4.40 -3.97 -17.39
N VAL A 475 -5.19 -5.00 -17.62
CA VAL A 475 -5.92 -5.20 -18.89
C VAL A 475 -7.42 -5.17 -18.66
N GLY A 476 -8.15 -4.93 -19.74
CA GLY A 476 -9.60 -4.83 -19.70
C GLY A 476 -10.25 -6.17 -19.37
N THR A 477 -11.33 -6.11 -18.61
CA THR A 477 -12.20 -7.25 -18.35
C THR A 477 -13.63 -6.90 -18.74
N SER A 478 -14.38 -7.88 -19.22
CA SER A 478 -15.79 -7.71 -19.60
C SER A 478 -16.56 -9.00 -19.31
N GLY A 479 -17.86 -8.97 -19.52
CA GLY A 479 -18.74 -10.06 -19.12
C GLY A 479 -19.11 -9.92 -17.65
N SER A 480 -19.79 -10.92 -17.11
CA SER A 480 -20.31 -10.85 -15.75
C SER A 480 -19.70 -11.90 -14.87
N ALA A 481 -18.85 -11.47 -13.95
CA ALA A 481 -18.45 -12.32 -12.85
C ALA A 481 -19.69 -12.65 -12.00
N PRO A 482 -19.75 -13.80 -11.36
CA PRO A 482 -20.81 -14.11 -10.42
C PRO A 482 -20.94 -13.02 -9.35
N SER A 483 -22.17 -12.79 -8.88
CA SER A 483 -22.42 -11.82 -7.81
C SER A 483 -21.49 -12.09 -6.62
N GLY A 484 -20.89 -11.03 -6.08
CA GLY A 484 -19.94 -11.13 -4.98
C GLY A 484 -18.55 -11.60 -5.38
N VAL A 485 -18.25 -11.73 -6.68
CA VAL A 485 -16.91 -12.02 -7.18
C VAL A 485 -16.34 -10.77 -7.85
N LEU A 486 -15.17 -10.34 -7.38
CA LEU A 486 -14.41 -9.22 -7.95
C LEU A 486 -13.25 -9.81 -8.77
N LEU A 487 -12.99 -9.26 -9.96
CA LEU A 487 -11.94 -9.80 -10.80
C LEU A 487 -11.15 -8.68 -11.47
N THR A 488 -9.83 -8.76 -11.41
CA THR A 488 -8.90 -7.89 -12.13
C THR A 488 -7.86 -8.73 -12.86
N ALA A 489 -7.34 -8.22 -13.97
CA ALA A 489 -6.38 -8.96 -14.76
C ALA A 489 -5.23 -8.07 -15.23
N PHE A 490 -4.06 -8.67 -15.36
CA PHE A 490 -2.82 -7.98 -15.68
C PHE A 490 -1.99 -8.82 -16.65
N LYS A 491 -1.11 -8.15 -17.39
CA LYS A 491 -0.10 -8.83 -18.19
C LYS A 491 1.27 -8.21 -17.98
N ASN A 492 2.29 -9.03 -18.05
CA ASN A 492 3.66 -8.58 -18.17
C ASN A 492 3.96 -8.29 -19.65
N PRO A 493 4.25 -7.05 -20.02
CA PRO A 493 4.54 -6.74 -21.43
C PRO A 493 5.87 -7.33 -21.92
N SER A 494 6.76 -7.77 -21.01
CA SER A 494 8.06 -8.28 -21.40
C SER A 494 8.04 -9.75 -21.81
N ASP A 495 7.25 -10.57 -21.12
CA ASP A 495 7.26 -12.02 -21.31
C ASP A 495 5.87 -12.65 -21.50
N GLY A 496 4.85 -11.82 -21.54
CA GLY A 496 3.47 -12.24 -21.76
C GLY A 496 2.79 -12.89 -20.56
N THR A 497 3.43 -12.98 -19.40
CA THR A 497 2.80 -13.56 -18.21
C THR A 497 1.46 -12.89 -17.93
N VAL A 498 0.43 -13.71 -17.76
CA VAL A 498 -0.94 -13.27 -17.44
C VAL A 498 -1.20 -13.54 -15.96
N VAL A 499 -1.75 -12.55 -15.28
CA VAL A 499 -2.14 -12.65 -13.87
C VAL A 499 -3.61 -12.26 -13.75
N VAL A 500 -4.43 -13.15 -13.20
CA VAL A 500 -5.86 -12.87 -12.93
C VAL A 500 -6.08 -13.02 -11.44
N VAL A 501 -6.56 -11.95 -10.80
CA VAL A 501 -6.89 -11.95 -9.37
C VAL A 501 -8.41 -11.96 -9.22
N ALA A 502 -8.93 -12.99 -8.58
CA ALA A 502 -10.36 -13.15 -8.34
C ALA A 502 -10.63 -13.27 -6.83
N ALA A 503 -11.50 -12.41 -6.33
CA ALA A 503 -11.90 -12.42 -4.92
C ALA A 503 -13.37 -12.83 -4.80
N ASN A 504 -13.64 -13.91 -4.10
CA ASN A 504 -14.98 -14.35 -3.75
C ASN A 504 -15.34 -13.82 -2.36
N THR A 505 -16.23 -12.85 -2.31
CA THR A 505 -16.70 -12.26 -1.04
C THR A 505 -17.87 -13.03 -0.43
N ASN A 506 -18.44 -14.01 -1.14
CA ASN A 506 -19.57 -14.80 -0.68
C ASN A 506 -19.16 -15.79 0.42
N THR A 507 -20.11 -16.15 1.26
CA THR A 507 -19.92 -17.18 2.30
C THR A 507 -19.99 -18.61 1.74
N GLY A 508 -20.31 -18.77 0.46
CA GLY A 508 -20.27 -20.03 -0.28
C GLY A 508 -19.24 -19.98 -1.39
N ALA A 509 -18.89 -21.15 -1.93
CA ALA A 509 -18.02 -21.24 -3.09
C ALA A 509 -18.71 -20.62 -4.32
N SER A 510 -17.89 -20.07 -5.23
CA SER A 510 -18.38 -19.47 -6.49
C SER A 510 -17.57 -20.00 -7.67
N SER A 511 -18.23 -20.55 -8.67
CA SER A 511 -17.56 -21.00 -9.89
C SER A 511 -17.39 -19.84 -10.85
N ILE A 512 -16.20 -19.72 -11.44
CA ILE A 512 -15.91 -18.76 -12.51
C ILE A 512 -15.47 -19.49 -13.77
N SER A 513 -15.82 -18.91 -14.90
CA SER A 513 -15.29 -19.26 -16.22
C SER A 513 -14.55 -18.03 -16.75
N VAL A 514 -13.27 -18.18 -17.04
CA VAL A 514 -12.42 -17.08 -17.52
C VAL A 514 -11.93 -17.39 -18.92
N PHE A 515 -12.26 -16.51 -19.85
CA PHE A 515 -11.78 -16.58 -21.23
C PHE A 515 -10.70 -15.52 -21.44
N ILE A 516 -9.52 -15.91 -21.89
CA ILE A 516 -8.39 -15.02 -22.12
C ILE A 516 -8.31 -14.71 -23.62
N SER A 517 -8.71 -13.50 -23.99
CA SER A 517 -8.64 -13.01 -25.37
C SER A 517 -7.23 -12.51 -25.68
N GLY A 518 -6.53 -13.20 -26.57
CA GLY A 518 -5.14 -12.93 -26.95
C GLY A 518 -4.26 -14.15 -26.73
N ALA A 519 -2.98 -13.92 -26.43
CA ALA A 519 -2.02 -15.01 -26.21
C ALA A 519 -2.27 -15.65 -24.84
N ALA A 520 -3.17 -16.62 -24.80
CA ALA A 520 -3.52 -17.33 -23.59
C ALA A 520 -2.45 -18.36 -23.22
N PRO A 521 -2.09 -18.49 -21.93
CA PRO A 521 -1.20 -19.57 -21.48
C PRO A 521 -1.90 -20.93 -21.55
N CYS A 522 -1.12 -22.01 -21.58
CA CYS A 522 -1.66 -23.39 -21.60
C CYS A 522 -2.11 -23.88 -20.23
N SER A 523 -1.68 -23.24 -19.18
CA SER A 523 -2.13 -23.50 -17.83
C SER A 523 -1.96 -22.27 -16.94
N VAL A 524 -2.70 -22.23 -15.85
CA VAL A 524 -2.56 -21.22 -14.81
C VAL A 524 -2.39 -21.90 -13.46
N THR A 525 -1.48 -21.39 -12.65
CA THR A 525 -1.28 -21.86 -11.28
C THR A 525 -2.06 -20.97 -10.31
N PRO A 526 -3.03 -21.50 -9.56
CA PRO A 526 -3.75 -20.73 -8.56
C PRO A 526 -2.93 -20.57 -7.27
N TYR A 527 -2.97 -19.36 -6.70
CA TYR A 527 -2.42 -19.04 -5.37
C TYR A 527 -3.54 -18.51 -4.50
N VAL A 528 -3.88 -19.21 -3.43
CA VAL A 528 -5.09 -18.96 -2.65
C VAL A 528 -4.77 -18.36 -1.30
N THR A 529 -5.53 -17.33 -0.92
CA THR A 529 -5.62 -16.83 0.44
C THR A 529 -7.07 -17.01 0.90
N SER A 530 -7.25 -17.72 2.02
CA SER A 530 -8.54 -17.99 2.65
C SER A 530 -8.37 -18.00 4.18
N SER A 531 -9.37 -18.43 4.92
CA SER A 531 -9.23 -18.62 6.37
C SER A 531 -8.07 -19.56 6.72
N THR A 532 -7.83 -20.58 5.91
CA THR A 532 -6.82 -21.61 6.15
C THR A 532 -5.56 -21.42 5.30
N ASP A 533 -5.67 -20.82 4.14
CA ASP A 533 -4.57 -20.65 3.20
C ASP A 533 -3.97 -19.24 3.29
N SER A 534 -2.68 -19.12 2.97
CA SER A 534 -1.95 -17.84 2.90
C SER A 534 -1.02 -17.87 1.69
N LEU A 535 -1.52 -17.41 0.54
CA LEU A 535 -0.87 -17.50 -0.77
C LEU A 535 -0.46 -18.94 -1.11
N ALA A 536 -1.26 -19.90 -0.73
CA ALA A 536 -0.96 -21.31 -0.95
C ALA A 536 -1.08 -21.66 -2.43
N SER A 537 -0.01 -22.18 -3.01
CA SER A 537 -0.01 -22.70 -4.38
C SER A 537 -0.90 -23.93 -4.46
N LYS A 538 -1.71 -24.00 -5.50
CA LYS A 538 -2.59 -25.14 -5.78
C LYS A 538 -2.20 -25.78 -7.12
N THR A 539 -2.72 -26.96 -7.39
CA THR A 539 -2.48 -27.66 -8.65
C THR A 539 -2.85 -26.77 -9.84
N ALA A 540 -2.00 -26.73 -10.82
CA ALA A 540 -2.20 -25.96 -12.04
C ALA A 540 -3.49 -26.39 -12.75
N VAL A 541 -4.17 -25.44 -13.33
CA VAL A 541 -5.42 -25.62 -14.07
C VAL A 541 -5.12 -25.49 -15.56
N SER A 542 -5.54 -26.47 -16.35
CA SER A 542 -5.36 -26.43 -17.79
C SER A 542 -6.23 -25.32 -18.40
N VAL A 543 -5.68 -24.64 -19.39
CA VAL A 543 -6.40 -23.68 -20.23
C VAL A 543 -6.63 -24.33 -21.59
N THR A 544 -7.89 -24.49 -21.98
CA THR A 544 -8.25 -25.14 -23.24
C THR A 544 -9.16 -24.21 -24.06
N GLY A 545 -8.80 -23.96 -25.30
CA GLY A 545 -9.52 -23.00 -26.13
C GLY A 545 -9.54 -21.61 -25.50
N ALA A 546 -8.41 -21.21 -24.91
CA ALA A 546 -8.23 -19.94 -24.22
C ALA A 546 -9.12 -19.76 -22.97
N ARG A 547 -9.67 -20.85 -22.41
CA ARG A 547 -10.59 -20.81 -21.27
C ARG A 547 -10.15 -21.73 -20.16
N PHE A 548 -10.36 -21.29 -18.92
CA PHE A 548 -10.32 -22.15 -17.74
C PHE A 548 -11.52 -21.89 -16.83
N THR A 549 -11.87 -22.90 -16.04
CA THR A 549 -12.92 -22.77 -15.01
C THR A 549 -12.31 -23.10 -13.65
N TYR A 550 -12.83 -22.48 -12.60
CA TYR A 550 -12.34 -22.70 -11.25
C TYR A 550 -13.42 -22.44 -10.21
N SER A 551 -13.45 -23.25 -9.16
CA SER A 551 -14.33 -23.05 -8.00
C SER A 551 -13.56 -22.27 -6.94
N LEU A 552 -13.87 -20.98 -6.82
CA LEU A 552 -13.31 -20.12 -5.77
C LEU A 552 -13.90 -20.53 -4.42
N ALA A 553 -13.04 -20.76 -3.45
CA ALA A 553 -13.50 -21.05 -2.10
C ALA A 553 -14.29 -19.88 -1.51
N ALA A 554 -15.11 -20.14 -0.53
CA ALA A 554 -15.84 -19.10 0.21
C ALA A 554 -14.86 -18.12 0.84
N GLN A 555 -15.17 -16.84 0.78
CA GLN A 555 -14.40 -15.77 1.42
C GLN A 555 -12.90 -15.93 1.16
N SER A 556 -12.51 -15.91 -0.10
CA SER A 556 -11.12 -16.14 -0.52
C SER A 556 -10.68 -15.21 -1.63
N VAL A 557 -9.37 -15.11 -1.79
CA VAL A 557 -8.73 -14.44 -2.92
C VAL A 557 -7.83 -15.45 -3.62
N THR A 558 -8.01 -15.61 -4.91
CA THR A 558 -7.21 -16.52 -5.74
C THR A 558 -6.52 -15.75 -6.86
N THR A 559 -5.23 -15.90 -6.98
CA THR A 559 -4.43 -15.35 -8.08
C THR A 559 -4.03 -16.48 -9.01
N PHE A 560 -4.39 -16.37 -10.26
CA PHE A 560 -4.03 -17.31 -11.32
C PHE A 560 -2.87 -16.72 -12.10
N VAL A 561 -1.78 -17.47 -12.20
CA VAL A 561 -0.57 -17.02 -12.91
C VAL A 561 -0.25 -18.02 -14.01
N GLY A 562 -0.16 -17.54 -15.24
CA GLY A 562 0.19 -18.34 -16.39
C GLY A 562 1.11 -17.60 -17.36
N LYS A 563 1.98 -18.35 -18.02
CA LYS A 563 2.88 -17.81 -19.03
C LYS A 563 2.60 -18.48 -20.35
N PRO A 564 2.41 -17.70 -21.45
CA PRO A 564 2.19 -18.25 -22.80
C PRO A 564 3.39 -19.03 -23.34
#